data_b1ced4e120170e97066e93f2a8361d8c
#
_entry.id   b1ced4e120170e97066e93f2a8361d8c
#
_cell.length_a   1.000
_cell.length_b   1.000
_cell.length_c   1.000
_cell.angle_alpha   90.00
_cell.angle_beta   90.00
_cell.angle_gamma   90.00
#
_symmetry.space_group_name_H-M   'P 1'
#
loop_
_entity.id
_entity.type
_entity.pdbx_description
1 polymer ?
#
loop_
_entity_poly.entity_id
_entity_poly.type
_entity_poly.pdbx_seq_one_letter_code
_entity_poly.pdbx_strand_id
1 'polypeptide(L)'
;MTEKYSNEQLEMLIQSIIESENPSALAIIAEQGFYHEQLMMSENEHIRAIVAKYTDNVKFLKALATDTDINICKNILNNSNCTHEVEEILAQNSNPYCRSEVAKKTNNQDILRYLAKDKDWWVQCKVAENEKTPPDVLDELSKHIKWEVREEVAKNASTAEDTLETLLFDKEDEVCFALALNIRTSTSILERLMEKKMSTQDKRELCILIAMNPNLSEELFKQFAKSPDYRLREAVASNENIPANLLSVLARDNRNDVRMNVACNKNTDAKTLDFLLEEKDFLIASAIARNPNLPIDLLPKLFKVNVRLIDSTIFNNSQIPDKGLLPVIKERWDDIDFIYNIAEYSNRAAILTALAKHESQSVRCVVSNNSNTPTAVLTEMKNDVCDTVRYIANRQLENRAIKERKTAAKER
;
A
#
# COMPACT_ATOMS: atom_id res chain seq x y z
N MET A 1 -22.19 -32.00 -32.07
CA MET A 1 -21.20 -32.89 -32.73
C MET A 1 -19.81 -32.33 -32.39
N THR A 2 -19.20 -32.84 -31.35
CA THR A 2 -17.81 -32.52 -31.01
C THR A 2 -16.99 -33.65 -31.65
N GLU A 3 -16.39 -33.37 -32.82
CA GLU A 3 -15.36 -34.22 -33.36
C GLU A 3 -14.22 -34.31 -32.36
N LYS A 4 -14.07 -35.47 -31.75
CA LYS A 4 -12.89 -35.77 -30.93
C LYS A 4 -11.74 -35.99 -31.89
N TYR A 5 -10.79 -35.06 -31.92
CA TYR A 5 -9.48 -35.27 -32.55
C TYR A 5 -8.87 -36.56 -31.98
N SER A 6 -8.25 -37.39 -32.82
CA SER A 6 -7.46 -38.49 -32.30
C SER A 6 -6.24 -37.98 -31.55
N ASN A 7 -5.70 -38.76 -30.60
CA ASN A 7 -4.51 -38.34 -29.85
C ASN A 7 -3.35 -38.01 -30.81
N GLU A 8 -3.18 -38.70 -31.90
CA GLU A 8 -2.18 -38.43 -32.94
C GLU A 8 -2.40 -37.06 -33.61
N GLN A 9 -3.65 -36.70 -33.90
CA GLN A 9 -3.98 -35.39 -34.49
C GLN A 9 -3.74 -34.24 -33.50
N LEU A 10 -4.00 -34.46 -32.22
CA LEU A 10 -3.68 -33.51 -31.15
C LEU A 10 -2.16 -33.33 -31.00
N GLU A 11 -1.39 -34.42 -31.01
CA GLU A 11 0.08 -34.39 -30.96
C GLU A 11 0.68 -33.64 -32.16
N MET A 12 0.20 -33.90 -33.37
CA MET A 12 0.63 -33.18 -34.57
C MET A 12 0.31 -31.68 -34.51
N LEU A 13 -0.87 -31.31 -33.99
CA LEU A 13 -1.25 -29.91 -33.84
C LEU A 13 -0.36 -29.21 -32.83
N ILE A 14 -0.10 -29.83 -31.69
CA ILE A 14 0.77 -29.28 -30.64
C ILE A 14 2.20 -29.14 -31.14
N GLN A 15 2.72 -30.13 -31.87
CA GLN A 15 4.05 -30.05 -32.49
C GLN A 15 4.14 -28.89 -33.48
N SER A 16 3.11 -28.68 -34.30
CA SER A 16 3.03 -27.53 -35.22
C SER A 16 2.99 -26.18 -34.47
N ILE A 17 2.34 -26.12 -33.30
CA ILE A 17 2.32 -24.92 -32.44
C ILE A 17 3.70 -24.69 -31.83
N ILE A 18 4.40 -25.75 -31.40
CA ILE A 18 5.77 -25.66 -30.87
C ILE A 18 6.71 -25.11 -31.98
N GLU A 19 6.59 -25.64 -33.17
CA GLU A 19 7.39 -25.19 -34.34
C GLU A 19 7.04 -23.74 -34.77
N SER A 20 5.83 -23.29 -34.54
CA SER A 20 5.43 -21.91 -34.85
C SER A 20 6.02 -20.86 -33.91
N GLU A 21 6.58 -21.28 -32.78
CA GLU A 21 7.15 -20.40 -31.70
C GLU A 21 6.21 -19.29 -31.23
N ASN A 22 4.89 -19.46 -31.40
CA ASN A 22 3.92 -18.46 -30.97
C ASN A 22 3.84 -18.40 -29.43
N PRO A 23 4.31 -17.34 -28.76
CA PRO A 23 4.42 -17.31 -27.30
C PRO A 23 3.06 -17.46 -26.59
N SER A 24 1.98 -16.93 -27.19
CA SER A 24 0.64 -17.01 -26.60
C SER A 24 0.07 -18.44 -26.64
N ALA A 25 0.30 -19.15 -27.75
CA ALA A 25 -0.16 -20.54 -27.88
C ALA A 25 0.67 -21.47 -27.00
N LEU A 26 1.99 -21.25 -26.93
CA LEU A 26 2.90 -21.99 -26.05
C LEU A 26 2.61 -21.75 -24.56
N ALA A 27 2.22 -20.53 -24.19
CA ALA A 27 1.77 -20.23 -22.85
C ALA A 27 0.58 -21.09 -22.43
N ILE A 28 -0.42 -21.23 -23.31
CA ILE A 28 -1.61 -22.07 -23.06
C ILE A 28 -1.22 -23.52 -22.87
N ILE A 29 -0.32 -24.05 -23.72
CA ILE A 29 0.15 -25.44 -23.65
C ILE A 29 0.91 -25.67 -22.33
N ALA A 30 1.83 -24.76 -21.97
CA ALA A 30 2.60 -24.85 -20.75
C ALA A 30 1.72 -24.69 -19.49
N GLU A 31 0.73 -23.80 -19.52
CA GLU A 31 -0.22 -23.60 -18.41
C GLU A 31 -1.05 -24.87 -18.13
N GLN A 32 -1.32 -25.66 -19.17
CA GLN A 32 -2.01 -26.95 -19.03
C GLN A 32 -1.08 -28.12 -18.64
N GLY A 33 0.19 -27.85 -18.40
CA GLY A 33 1.16 -28.87 -17.97
C GLY A 33 1.71 -29.78 -19.08
N PHE A 34 1.49 -29.41 -20.34
CA PHE A 34 1.90 -30.26 -21.49
C PHE A 34 3.27 -29.84 -22.03
N TYR A 35 4.06 -30.81 -22.46
CA TYR A 35 5.30 -30.65 -23.22
C TYR A 35 6.42 -29.85 -22.53
N HIS A 36 6.38 -29.70 -21.20
CA HIS A 36 7.39 -28.94 -20.46
C HIS A 36 8.83 -29.42 -20.71
N GLU A 37 9.03 -30.76 -20.88
CA GLU A 37 10.37 -31.33 -21.12
C GLU A 37 10.97 -30.88 -22.46
N GLN A 38 10.16 -30.77 -23.51
CA GLN A 38 10.60 -30.27 -24.82
C GLN A 38 10.74 -28.76 -24.80
N LEU A 39 9.77 -28.05 -24.21
CA LEU A 39 9.72 -26.59 -24.17
C LEU A 39 10.86 -25.97 -23.33
N MET A 40 11.28 -26.63 -22.25
CA MET A 40 12.41 -26.18 -21.44
C MET A 40 13.76 -26.23 -22.16
N MET A 41 13.86 -27.02 -23.24
CA MET A 41 15.07 -27.12 -24.05
C MET A 41 15.08 -26.18 -25.26
N SER A 42 14.04 -25.35 -25.43
CA SER A 42 13.93 -24.38 -26.52
C SER A 42 15.10 -23.37 -26.50
N GLU A 43 15.61 -23.03 -27.68
CA GLU A 43 16.59 -21.94 -27.83
C GLU A 43 15.99 -20.57 -27.46
N ASN A 44 14.66 -20.43 -27.57
CA ASN A 44 13.94 -19.21 -27.24
C ASN A 44 13.74 -19.07 -25.72
N GLU A 45 14.36 -18.05 -25.12
CA GLU A 45 14.26 -17.78 -23.68
C GLU A 45 12.82 -17.49 -23.21
N HIS A 46 11.96 -16.92 -24.07
CA HIS A 46 10.57 -16.66 -23.72
C HIS A 46 9.79 -17.98 -23.50
N ILE A 47 10.07 -19.00 -24.29
CA ILE A 47 9.47 -20.34 -24.14
C ILE A 47 9.92 -20.95 -22.82
N ARG A 48 11.24 -20.92 -22.52
CA ARG A 48 11.77 -21.43 -21.26
C ARG A 48 11.21 -20.68 -20.05
N ALA A 49 11.01 -19.35 -20.19
CA ALA A 49 10.40 -18.52 -19.14
C ALA A 49 8.93 -18.88 -18.88
N ILE A 50 8.17 -19.27 -19.92
CA ILE A 50 6.80 -19.76 -19.78
C ILE A 50 6.78 -21.10 -19.01
N VAL A 51 7.66 -22.04 -19.37
CA VAL A 51 7.79 -23.31 -18.61
C VAL A 51 8.14 -23.02 -17.14
N ALA A 52 9.09 -22.14 -16.88
CA ALA A 52 9.48 -21.76 -15.53
C ALA A 52 8.30 -21.22 -14.70
N LYS A 53 7.37 -20.51 -15.34
CA LYS A 53 6.20 -19.93 -14.68
C LYS A 53 5.13 -20.98 -14.32
N TYR A 54 4.89 -21.95 -15.19
CA TYR A 54 3.71 -22.80 -15.10
C TYR A 54 4.00 -24.26 -14.73
N THR A 55 5.27 -24.71 -14.76
CA THR A 55 5.59 -26.11 -14.41
C THR A 55 5.35 -26.41 -12.93
N ASP A 56 4.74 -27.54 -12.65
CA ASP A 56 4.63 -28.13 -11.31
C ASP A 56 5.80 -29.08 -10.99
N ASN A 57 6.65 -29.39 -11.99
CA ASN A 57 7.75 -30.32 -11.85
C ASN A 57 9.02 -29.63 -11.33
N VAL A 58 9.34 -29.89 -10.07
CA VAL A 58 10.54 -29.34 -9.38
C VAL A 58 11.84 -29.71 -10.12
N LYS A 59 11.92 -30.86 -10.84
CA LYS A 59 13.12 -31.22 -11.61
C LYS A 59 13.34 -30.23 -12.78
N PHE A 60 12.27 -29.79 -13.42
CA PHE A 60 12.36 -28.76 -14.48
C PHE A 60 12.75 -27.41 -13.92
N LEU A 61 12.21 -27.02 -12.77
CA LEU A 61 12.64 -25.80 -12.09
C LEU A 61 14.12 -25.83 -11.73
N LYS A 62 14.63 -26.96 -11.22
CA LYS A 62 16.07 -27.14 -10.93
C LYS A 62 16.94 -26.99 -12.17
N ALA A 63 16.52 -27.59 -13.29
CA ALA A 63 17.26 -27.49 -14.54
C ALA A 63 17.26 -26.06 -15.08
N LEU A 64 16.11 -25.39 -15.08
CA LEU A 64 15.97 -23.98 -15.51
C LEU A 64 16.65 -22.99 -14.56
N ALA A 65 16.88 -23.35 -13.30
CA ALA A 65 17.56 -22.49 -12.32
C ALA A 65 19.05 -22.22 -12.69
N THR A 66 19.62 -23.00 -13.60
CA THR A 66 20.97 -22.74 -14.13
C THR A 66 20.98 -21.77 -15.31
N ASP A 67 19.81 -21.44 -15.86
CA ASP A 67 19.67 -20.49 -16.97
C ASP A 67 20.05 -19.08 -16.52
N THR A 68 20.69 -18.31 -17.40
CA THR A 68 21.16 -16.97 -17.09
C THR A 68 20.16 -15.86 -17.41
N ASP A 69 19.01 -16.20 -18.01
CA ASP A 69 17.95 -15.23 -18.28
C ASP A 69 17.22 -14.82 -17.01
N ILE A 70 17.14 -13.49 -16.81
CA ILE A 70 16.54 -12.91 -15.59
C ILE A 70 15.03 -13.19 -15.47
N ASN A 71 14.31 -13.32 -16.59
CA ASN A 71 12.87 -13.56 -16.57
C ASN A 71 12.58 -15.02 -16.17
N ILE A 72 13.45 -15.95 -16.60
CA ILE A 72 13.38 -17.35 -16.17
C ILE A 72 13.58 -17.42 -14.65
N CYS A 73 14.63 -16.77 -14.12
CA CYS A 73 14.89 -16.70 -12.70
C CYS A 73 13.69 -16.11 -11.92
N LYS A 74 13.16 -14.97 -12.36
CA LYS A 74 11.98 -14.35 -11.72
C LYS A 74 10.74 -15.24 -11.74
N ASN A 75 10.51 -15.95 -12.84
CA ASN A 75 9.39 -16.87 -12.97
C ASN A 75 9.54 -18.07 -12.05
N ILE A 76 10.75 -18.64 -11.91
CA ILE A 76 11.04 -19.72 -10.96
C ILE A 76 10.74 -19.24 -9.52
N LEU A 77 11.25 -18.08 -9.13
CA LEU A 77 11.05 -17.53 -7.78
C LEU A 77 9.58 -17.16 -7.48
N ASN A 78 8.76 -16.97 -8.51
CA ASN A 78 7.33 -16.71 -8.37
C ASN A 78 6.48 -17.98 -8.51
N ASN A 79 7.08 -19.11 -8.89
CA ASN A 79 6.38 -20.37 -9.03
C ASN A 79 6.09 -20.98 -7.66
N SER A 80 4.83 -21.37 -7.41
CA SER A 80 4.41 -21.99 -6.14
C SER A 80 5.15 -23.27 -5.76
N ASN A 81 5.79 -23.92 -6.73
CA ASN A 81 6.58 -25.14 -6.55
C ASN A 81 8.09 -24.87 -6.43
N CYS A 82 8.49 -23.59 -6.31
CA CYS A 82 9.87 -23.23 -6.03
C CYS A 82 10.25 -23.71 -4.62
N THR A 83 11.19 -24.64 -4.53
CA THR A 83 11.67 -25.19 -3.26
C THR A 83 12.97 -24.52 -2.84
N HIS A 84 13.37 -24.68 -1.57
CA HIS A 84 14.67 -24.19 -1.07
C HIS A 84 15.85 -24.72 -1.90
N GLU A 85 15.80 -25.97 -2.35
CA GLU A 85 16.86 -26.52 -3.21
C GLU A 85 16.94 -25.82 -4.58
N VAL A 86 15.81 -25.34 -5.11
CA VAL A 86 15.79 -24.53 -6.34
C VAL A 86 16.36 -23.14 -6.08
N GLU A 87 16.03 -22.52 -4.95
CA GLU A 87 16.61 -21.24 -4.54
C GLU A 87 18.14 -21.34 -4.34
N GLU A 88 18.64 -22.44 -3.77
CA GLU A 88 20.08 -22.70 -3.61
C GLU A 88 20.82 -22.77 -4.95
N ILE A 89 20.22 -23.41 -5.96
CA ILE A 89 20.78 -23.44 -7.32
C ILE A 89 20.80 -22.02 -7.92
N LEU A 90 19.70 -21.29 -7.81
CA LEU A 90 19.60 -19.91 -8.28
C LEU A 90 20.58 -18.97 -7.55
N ALA A 91 20.82 -19.20 -6.26
CA ALA A 91 21.81 -18.44 -5.48
C ALA A 91 23.25 -18.63 -5.96
N GLN A 92 23.52 -19.70 -6.72
CA GLN A 92 24.81 -19.99 -7.33
C GLN A 92 24.85 -19.66 -8.83
N ASN A 93 23.78 -19.08 -9.38
CA ASN A 93 23.69 -18.74 -10.78
C ASN A 93 24.82 -17.81 -11.22
N SER A 94 25.36 -18.03 -12.43
CA SER A 94 26.46 -17.20 -12.97
C SER A 94 26.08 -15.74 -13.16
N ASN A 95 24.80 -15.45 -13.44
CA ASN A 95 24.27 -14.11 -13.60
C ASN A 95 24.01 -13.44 -12.23
N PRO A 96 24.70 -12.32 -11.88
CA PRO A 96 24.51 -11.64 -10.61
C PRO A 96 23.09 -11.06 -10.44
N TYR A 97 22.40 -10.73 -11.54
CA TYR A 97 21.01 -10.31 -11.46
C TYR A 97 20.08 -11.42 -10.98
N CYS A 98 20.30 -12.67 -11.40
CA CYS A 98 19.56 -13.82 -10.89
C CYS A 98 19.81 -13.99 -9.39
N ARG A 99 21.08 -13.94 -8.94
CA ARG A 99 21.42 -14.05 -7.53
C ARG A 99 20.82 -12.90 -6.69
N SER A 100 20.78 -11.68 -7.25
CA SER A 100 20.18 -10.53 -6.58
C SER A 100 18.65 -10.66 -6.40
N GLU A 101 17.95 -11.28 -7.36
CA GLU A 101 16.52 -11.57 -7.21
C GLU A 101 16.27 -12.62 -6.14
N VAL A 102 17.15 -13.63 -6.00
CA VAL A 102 17.11 -14.58 -4.88
C VAL A 102 17.31 -13.84 -3.56
N ALA A 103 18.37 -13.03 -3.45
CA ALA A 103 18.66 -12.25 -2.25
C ALA A 103 17.47 -11.40 -1.80
N LYS A 104 16.78 -10.77 -2.76
CA LYS A 104 15.62 -9.92 -2.48
C LYS A 104 14.39 -10.69 -1.98
N LYS A 105 14.17 -11.92 -2.46
CA LYS A 105 12.89 -12.65 -2.25
C LYS A 105 12.95 -13.79 -1.26
N THR A 106 14.12 -14.40 -1.06
CA THR A 106 14.24 -15.57 -0.21
C THR A 106 13.92 -15.27 1.25
N ASN A 107 13.26 -16.22 1.92
CA ASN A 107 13.09 -16.24 3.37
C ASN A 107 14.12 -17.15 4.06
N ASN A 108 14.99 -17.81 3.27
CA ASN A 108 15.99 -18.75 3.80
C ASN A 108 17.21 -17.98 4.28
N GLN A 109 17.45 -18.01 5.60
CA GLN A 109 18.55 -17.29 6.21
C GLN A 109 19.92 -17.84 5.80
N ASP A 110 20.05 -19.13 5.49
CA ASP A 110 21.32 -19.72 5.05
C ASP A 110 21.71 -19.22 3.66
N ILE A 111 20.72 -19.07 2.76
CA ILE A 111 20.93 -18.45 1.45
C ILE A 111 21.32 -16.97 1.61
N LEU A 112 20.69 -16.23 2.51
CA LEU A 112 21.06 -14.84 2.78
C LEU A 112 22.50 -14.72 3.34
N ARG A 113 22.91 -15.63 4.23
CA ARG A 113 24.31 -15.72 4.73
C ARG A 113 25.31 -16.04 3.63
N TYR A 114 24.93 -16.91 2.71
CA TYR A 114 25.73 -17.25 1.53
C TYR A 114 25.89 -16.05 0.60
N LEU A 115 24.78 -15.38 0.23
CA LEU A 115 24.77 -14.25 -0.69
C LEU A 115 25.35 -12.96 -0.08
N ALA A 116 25.38 -12.83 1.24
CA ALA A 116 26.07 -11.73 1.91
C ALA A 116 27.58 -11.69 1.62
N LYS A 117 28.15 -12.82 1.16
CA LYS A 117 29.57 -12.95 0.77
C LYS A 117 29.76 -12.99 -0.75
N ASP A 118 28.71 -12.60 -1.51
CA ASP A 118 28.77 -12.60 -2.96
C ASP A 118 29.89 -11.65 -3.46
N LYS A 119 30.53 -12.01 -4.57
CA LYS A 119 31.54 -11.15 -5.22
C LYS A 119 31.00 -9.84 -5.78
N ASP A 120 29.69 -9.79 -6.02
CA ASP A 120 29.00 -8.62 -6.57
C ASP A 120 28.30 -7.85 -5.44
N TRP A 121 28.72 -6.61 -5.23
CA TRP A 121 28.18 -5.74 -4.20
C TRP A 121 26.67 -5.49 -4.33
N TRP A 122 26.14 -5.53 -5.57
CA TRP A 122 24.72 -5.36 -5.81
C TRP A 122 23.88 -6.51 -5.23
N VAL A 123 24.42 -7.74 -5.27
CA VAL A 123 23.80 -8.90 -4.60
C VAL A 123 23.82 -8.69 -3.10
N GLN A 124 24.94 -8.24 -2.54
CA GLN A 124 25.06 -7.94 -1.09
C GLN A 124 24.10 -6.79 -0.68
N CYS A 125 23.92 -5.79 -1.54
CA CYS A 125 22.94 -4.71 -1.33
C CYS A 125 21.52 -5.29 -1.23
N LYS A 126 21.14 -6.25 -2.09
CA LYS A 126 19.82 -6.92 -2.03
C LYS A 126 19.67 -7.84 -0.82
N VAL A 127 20.76 -8.40 -0.30
CA VAL A 127 20.74 -9.06 1.02
C VAL A 127 20.44 -8.04 2.11
N ALA A 128 21.10 -6.88 2.12
CA ALA A 128 20.84 -5.83 3.11
C ALA A 128 19.40 -5.27 3.04
N GLU A 129 18.81 -5.17 1.84
CA GLU A 129 17.41 -4.75 1.64
C GLU A 129 16.39 -5.75 2.19
N ASN A 130 16.73 -7.06 2.25
CA ASN A 130 15.78 -8.10 2.63
C ASN A 130 15.48 -8.06 4.14
N GLU A 131 14.20 -7.88 4.49
CA GLU A 131 13.73 -7.81 5.89
C GLU A 131 13.97 -9.11 6.70
N LYS A 132 14.22 -10.25 6.01
CA LYS A 132 14.52 -11.55 6.63
C LYS A 132 16.01 -11.75 6.90
N THR A 133 16.84 -10.79 6.51
CA THR A 133 18.29 -10.88 6.75
C THR A 133 18.60 -10.87 8.24
N PRO A 134 19.37 -11.87 8.71
CA PRO A 134 19.72 -11.96 10.12
C PRO A 134 20.51 -10.74 10.61
N PRO A 135 20.32 -10.30 11.88
CA PRO A 135 21.01 -9.13 12.43
C PRO A 135 22.55 -9.23 12.39
N ASP A 136 23.11 -10.41 12.56
CA ASP A 136 24.57 -10.63 12.49
C ASP A 136 25.10 -10.46 11.06
N VAL A 137 24.32 -10.80 10.04
CA VAL A 137 24.66 -10.54 8.63
C VAL A 137 24.59 -9.05 8.34
N LEU A 138 23.60 -8.35 8.87
CA LEU A 138 23.48 -6.89 8.74
C LEU A 138 24.66 -6.19 9.44
N ASP A 139 25.14 -6.69 10.59
CA ASP A 139 26.34 -6.16 11.24
C ASP A 139 27.60 -6.35 10.37
N GLU A 140 27.75 -7.51 9.69
CA GLU A 140 28.84 -7.72 8.73
C GLU A 140 28.76 -6.72 7.57
N LEU A 141 27.57 -6.55 6.97
CA LEU A 141 27.33 -5.67 5.83
C LEU A 141 27.39 -4.18 6.19
N SER A 142 27.20 -3.81 7.46
CA SER A 142 27.34 -2.42 7.93
C SER A 142 28.75 -1.87 7.76
N LYS A 143 29.75 -2.74 7.60
CA LYS A 143 31.16 -2.41 7.40
C LYS A 143 31.59 -2.43 5.93
N HIS A 144 30.62 -2.57 5.01
CA HIS A 144 30.91 -2.72 3.60
C HIS A 144 31.53 -1.44 3.01
N ILE A 145 32.46 -1.60 2.05
CA ILE A 145 33.15 -0.47 1.40
C ILE A 145 32.21 0.45 0.62
N LYS A 146 31.16 -0.13 0.01
CA LYS A 146 30.12 0.60 -0.72
C LYS A 146 29.10 1.17 0.25
N TRP A 147 28.89 2.46 0.19
CA TRP A 147 27.93 3.14 1.06
C TRP A 147 26.48 2.70 0.78
N GLU A 148 26.16 2.36 -0.47
CA GLU A 148 24.84 1.89 -0.87
C GLU A 148 24.42 0.62 -0.10
N VAL A 149 25.37 -0.28 0.19
CA VAL A 149 25.12 -1.45 1.02
C VAL A 149 24.86 -1.04 2.47
N ARG A 150 25.66 -0.11 3.00
CA ARG A 150 25.50 0.38 4.37
C ARG A 150 24.20 1.17 4.55
N GLU A 151 23.78 1.90 3.50
CA GLU A 151 22.50 2.59 3.47
C GLU A 151 21.33 1.61 3.59
N GLU A 152 21.34 0.50 2.83
CA GLU A 152 20.28 -0.52 2.94
C GLU A 152 20.30 -1.21 4.32
N VAL A 153 21.49 -1.44 4.92
CA VAL A 153 21.57 -1.88 6.31
C VAL A 153 20.92 -0.87 7.26
N ALA A 154 21.18 0.43 7.07
CA ALA A 154 20.59 1.48 7.91
C ALA A 154 19.05 1.56 7.75
N LYS A 155 18.51 1.27 6.57
CA LYS A 155 17.06 1.21 6.31
C LYS A 155 16.39 -0.03 6.88
N ASN A 156 17.11 -1.13 7.01
CA ASN A 156 16.52 -2.42 7.34
C ASN A 156 15.99 -2.45 8.79
N ALA A 157 14.70 -2.77 8.94
CA ALA A 157 14.05 -2.83 10.25
C ALA A 157 14.54 -4.00 11.14
N SER A 158 15.29 -4.96 10.58
CA SER A 158 15.92 -6.06 11.32
C SER A 158 17.31 -5.70 11.86
N THR A 159 17.84 -4.51 11.53
CA THR A 159 19.15 -4.05 11.99
C THR A 159 19.14 -3.82 13.50
N ALA A 160 20.11 -4.43 14.20
CA ALA A 160 20.26 -4.29 15.63
C ALA A 160 20.68 -2.86 16.02
N GLU A 161 20.31 -2.42 17.22
CA GLU A 161 20.62 -1.07 17.72
C GLU A 161 22.12 -0.79 17.74
N ASP A 162 22.96 -1.73 18.20
CA ASP A 162 24.41 -1.59 18.21
C ASP A 162 24.99 -1.35 16.80
N THR A 163 24.40 -1.98 15.79
CA THR A 163 24.77 -1.77 14.38
C THR A 163 24.34 -0.38 13.90
N LEU A 164 23.12 0.07 14.26
CA LEU A 164 22.65 1.43 13.96
C LEU A 164 23.54 2.49 14.65
N GLU A 165 23.98 2.24 15.89
CA GLU A 165 24.94 3.13 16.58
C GLU A 165 26.28 3.21 15.85
N THR A 166 26.77 2.12 15.29
CA THR A 166 28.01 2.10 14.50
C THR A 166 27.86 2.95 13.23
N LEU A 167 26.70 2.83 12.54
CA LEU A 167 26.40 3.59 11.32
C LEU A 167 26.19 5.09 11.57
N LEU A 168 25.94 5.52 12.80
CA LEU A 168 25.89 6.95 13.17
C LEU A 168 27.18 7.69 12.79
N PHE A 169 28.32 7.00 12.79
CA PHE A 169 29.64 7.57 12.45
C PHE A 169 29.99 7.42 10.98
N ASP A 170 29.03 7.00 10.15
CA ASP A 170 29.26 6.89 8.71
C ASP A 170 29.62 8.24 8.12
N LYS A 171 30.51 8.22 7.13
CA LYS A 171 30.99 9.44 6.44
C LYS A 171 30.01 9.96 5.39
N GLU A 172 29.12 9.08 4.90
CA GLU A 172 28.16 9.40 3.84
C GLU A 172 26.84 9.88 4.46
N ASP A 173 26.33 10.99 3.99
CA ASP A 173 25.13 11.61 4.54
C ASP A 173 23.86 10.79 4.22
N GLU A 174 23.84 10.05 3.12
CA GLU A 174 22.81 9.12 2.71
C GLU A 174 22.56 8.04 3.78
N VAL A 175 23.62 7.51 4.39
CA VAL A 175 23.49 6.52 5.47
C VAL A 175 22.85 7.16 6.71
N CYS A 176 23.15 8.43 6.99
CA CYS A 176 22.54 9.15 8.10
C CYS A 176 21.05 9.47 7.85
N PHE A 177 20.69 9.77 6.60
CA PHE A 177 19.30 9.94 6.21
C PHE A 177 18.52 8.63 6.38
N ALA A 178 19.13 7.51 5.99
CA ALA A 178 18.54 6.19 6.19
C ALA A 178 18.33 5.86 7.67
N LEU A 179 19.32 6.16 8.54
CA LEU A 179 19.18 6.04 10.00
C LEU A 179 18.03 6.87 10.54
N ALA A 180 17.88 8.12 10.09
CA ALA A 180 16.81 8.99 10.56
C ALA A 180 15.42 8.44 10.22
N LEU A 181 15.28 7.70 9.11
CA LEU A 181 14.03 7.10 8.65
C LEU A 181 13.75 5.73 9.28
N ASN A 182 14.75 5.04 9.80
CA ASN A 182 14.55 3.69 10.33
C ASN A 182 13.72 3.73 11.63
N ILE A 183 12.62 2.99 11.65
CA ILE A 183 11.71 2.90 12.81
C ILE A 183 12.35 2.23 14.04
N ARG A 184 13.52 1.58 13.89
CA ARG A 184 14.27 0.96 14.98
C ARG A 184 15.31 1.91 15.57
N THR A 185 15.56 3.04 14.93
CA THR A 185 16.52 4.03 15.44
C THR A 185 16.01 4.60 16.76
N SER A 186 16.82 4.42 17.82
CA SER A 186 16.45 4.92 19.14
C SER A 186 16.51 6.44 19.23
N THR A 187 15.78 7.00 20.20
CA THR A 187 15.80 8.42 20.53
C THR A 187 17.23 8.95 20.71
N SER A 188 18.10 8.18 21.39
CA SER A 188 19.51 8.54 21.61
C SER A 188 20.28 8.71 20.30
N ILE A 189 20.09 7.82 19.33
CA ILE A 189 20.73 7.92 18.01
C ILE A 189 20.19 9.15 17.25
N LEU A 190 18.88 9.40 17.30
CA LEU A 190 18.28 10.58 16.65
C LEU A 190 18.81 11.90 17.21
N GLU A 191 18.98 12.00 18.53
CA GLU A 191 19.58 13.17 19.18
C GLU A 191 21.04 13.38 18.78
N ARG A 192 21.82 12.32 18.71
CA ARG A 192 23.23 12.37 18.26
C ARG A 192 23.35 12.71 16.75
N LEU A 193 22.41 12.27 15.92
CA LEU A 193 22.34 12.70 14.51
C LEU A 193 22.16 14.22 14.38
N MET A 194 21.47 14.86 15.34
CA MET A 194 21.35 16.31 15.38
C MET A 194 22.68 17.05 15.59
N GLU A 195 23.68 16.39 16.16
CA GLU A 195 25.00 16.98 16.39
C GLU A 195 25.93 16.82 15.19
N LYS A 196 25.58 15.97 14.21
CA LYS A 196 26.42 15.71 13.04
C LYS A 196 26.67 16.97 12.21
N LYS A 197 27.91 17.19 11.84
CA LYS A 197 28.31 18.29 10.95
C LYS A 197 28.04 17.91 9.50
N MET A 198 27.24 18.70 8.83
CA MET A 198 26.83 18.51 7.44
C MET A 198 26.69 19.89 6.76
N SER A 199 26.46 19.91 5.44
CA SER A 199 26.09 21.16 4.77
C SER A 199 24.76 21.70 5.36
N THR A 200 24.49 22.98 5.21
CA THR A 200 23.25 23.58 5.70
C THR A 200 22.01 22.95 5.07
N GLN A 201 22.10 22.57 3.79
CA GLN A 201 21.00 21.93 3.06
C GLN A 201 20.76 20.50 3.55
N ASP A 202 21.82 19.69 3.65
CA ASP A 202 21.71 18.29 4.11
C ASP A 202 21.26 18.23 5.57
N LYS A 203 21.75 19.17 6.39
CA LYS A 203 21.32 19.30 7.79
C LYS A 203 19.82 19.57 7.90
N ARG A 204 19.29 20.44 7.05
CA ARG A 204 17.86 20.73 7.01
C ARG A 204 17.05 19.49 6.64
N GLU A 205 17.49 18.77 5.61
CA GLU A 205 16.86 17.53 5.18
C GLU A 205 16.89 16.47 6.29
N LEU A 206 18.04 16.24 6.89
CA LEU A 206 18.18 15.33 8.03
C LEU A 206 17.22 15.69 9.18
N CYS A 207 17.10 16.97 9.53
CA CYS A 207 16.19 17.39 10.58
C CYS A 207 14.72 17.10 10.24
N ILE A 208 14.32 17.24 8.98
CA ILE A 208 12.96 16.90 8.53
C ILE A 208 12.72 15.38 8.66
N LEU A 209 13.69 14.56 8.25
CA LEU A 209 13.57 13.10 8.37
C LEU A 209 13.53 12.66 9.83
N ILE A 210 14.35 13.26 10.69
CA ILE A 210 14.30 13.03 12.15
C ILE A 210 12.92 13.42 12.71
N ALA A 211 12.37 14.58 12.30
CA ALA A 211 11.07 15.04 12.76
C ALA A 211 9.92 14.08 12.40
N MET A 212 10.07 13.31 11.33
CA MET A 212 9.10 12.29 10.89
C MET A 212 9.26 10.95 11.62
N ASN A 213 10.40 10.71 12.31
CA ASN A 213 10.64 9.43 12.98
C ASN A 213 9.70 9.24 14.17
N PRO A 214 9.10 8.03 14.35
CA PRO A 214 8.18 7.77 15.45
C PRO A 214 8.84 7.78 16.84
N ASN A 215 10.17 7.61 16.93
CA ASN A 215 10.91 7.53 18.19
C ASN A 215 11.50 8.89 18.64
N LEU A 216 10.93 9.97 18.14
CA LEU A 216 11.37 11.32 18.49
C LEU A 216 11.14 11.61 19.99
N SER A 217 12.14 12.20 20.66
CA SER A 217 11.98 12.64 22.06
C SER A 217 11.03 13.81 22.21
N GLU A 218 10.41 13.94 23.39
CA GLU A 218 9.55 15.08 23.70
C GLU A 218 10.31 16.41 23.56
N GLU A 219 11.59 16.43 23.86
CA GLU A 219 12.41 17.62 23.75
C GLU A 219 12.64 18.04 22.29
N LEU A 220 12.93 17.07 21.40
CA LEU A 220 13.04 17.33 19.97
C LEU A 220 11.68 17.73 19.35
N PHE A 221 10.57 17.16 19.80
CA PHE A 221 9.25 17.64 19.42
C PHE A 221 9.06 19.12 19.75
N LYS A 222 9.42 19.54 20.99
CA LYS A 222 9.34 20.94 21.41
C LYS A 222 10.26 21.86 20.61
N GLN A 223 11.46 21.39 20.32
CA GLN A 223 12.45 22.15 19.54
C GLN A 223 11.96 22.37 18.11
N PHE A 224 11.52 21.31 17.44
CA PHE A 224 11.06 21.37 16.05
C PHE A 224 9.73 22.12 15.89
N ALA A 225 8.82 22.00 16.86
CA ALA A 225 7.57 22.77 16.88
C ALA A 225 7.79 24.29 16.97
N LYS A 226 8.95 24.74 17.48
CA LYS A 226 9.34 26.15 17.58
C LYS A 226 10.30 26.59 16.46
N SER A 227 10.63 25.71 15.53
CA SER A 227 11.60 26.01 14.47
C SER A 227 11.15 27.19 13.61
N PRO A 228 12.08 28.07 13.17
CA PRO A 228 11.78 29.08 12.16
C PRO A 228 11.44 28.47 10.78
N ASP A 229 11.96 27.27 10.49
CA ASP A 229 11.62 26.53 9.26
C ASP A 229 10.24 25.87 9.38
N TYR A 230 9.28 26.35 8.60
CA TYR A 230 7.92 25.83 8.61
C TYR A 230 7.83 24.34 8.22
N ARG A 231 8.79 23.82 7.40
CA ARG A 231 8.82 22.41 6.99
C ARG A 231 9.12 21.48 8.17
N LEU A 232 9.93 21.93 9.13
CA LEU A 232 10.13 21.18 10.37
C LEU A 232 8.87 21.18 11.24
N ARG A 233 8.20 22.35 11.35
CA ARG A 233 6.94 22.44 12.08
C ARG A 233 5.85 21.58 11.42
N GLU A 234 5.83 21.54 10.09
CA GLU A 234 4.94 20.71 9.28
C GLU A 234 5.22 19.21 9.50
N ALA A 235 6.49 18.80 9.42
CA ALA A 235 6.90 17.41 9.67
C ALA A 235 6.51 16.93 11.07
N VAL A 236 6.75 17.76 12.08
CA VAL A 236 6.36 17.46 13.47
C VAL A 236 4.85 17.40 13.63
N ALA A 237 4.09 18.30 13.00
CA ALA A 237 2.62 18.29 13.06
C ALA A 237 2.02 17.02 12.42
N SER A 238 2.70 16.45 11.42
CA SER A 238 2.30 15.20 10.76
C SER A 238 2.71 13.94 11.53
N ASN A 239 3.64 14.04 12.48
CA ASN A 239 4.13 12.89 13.23
C ASN A 239 3.03 12.32 14.13
N GLU A 240 2.78 11.01 14.00
CA GLU A 240 1.70 10.34 14.74
C GLU A 240 1.93 10.24 16.25
N ASN A 241 3.16 10.47 16.73
CA ASN A 241 3.52 10.39 18.14
C ASN A 241 3.70 11.76 18.80
N ILE A 242 3.41 12.85 18.09
CA ILE A 242 3.48 14.19 18.67
C ILE A 242 2.51 14.34 19.86
N PRO A 243 2.94 14.94 20.99
CA PRO A 243 2.06 15.23 22.12
C PRO A 243 0.94 16.23 21.75
N ALA A 244 -0.29 15.96 22.23
CA ALA A 244 -1.47 16.80 21.94
C ALA A 244 -1.32 18.26 22.35
N ASN A 245 -0.58 18.55 23.42
CA ASN A 245 -0.30 19.93 23.85
C ASN A 245 0.54 20.71 22.83
N LEU A 246 1.42 20.06 22.08
CA LEU A 246 2.18 20.70 21.00
C LEU A 246 1.32 20.91 19.76
N LEU A 247 0.40 20.00 19.45
CA LEU A 247 -0.59 20.21 18.38
C LEU A 247 -1.45 21.44 18.65
N SER A 248 -1.85 21.69 19.91
CA SER A 248 -2.60 22.90 20.27
C SER A 248 -1.82 24.20 20.07
N VAL A 249 -0.48 24.15 20.18
CA VAL A 249 0.40 25.29 19.84
C VAL A 249 0.50 25.45 18.32
N LEU A 250 0.76 24.36 17.59
CA LEU A 250 0.90 24.36 16.12
C LEU A 250 -0.43 24.67 15.39
N ALA A 251 -1.57 24.48 16.05
CA ALA A 251 -2.87 24.92 15.54
C ALA A 251 -2.96 26.44 15.32
N ARG A 252 -2.03 27.23 15.90
CA ARG A 252 -1.93 28.68 15.74
C ARG A 252 -0.79 29.10 14.81
N ASP A 253 -0.22 28.15 14.08
CA ASP A 253 0.88 28.42 13.15
C ASP A 253 0.44 29.40 12.03
N ASN A 254 1.35 30.24 11.59
CA ASN A 254 1.09 31.19 10.50
C ASN A 254 0.96 30.49 9.12
N ARG A 255 1.44 29.24 8.99
CA ARG A 255 1.36 28.44 7.76
C ARG A 255 0.12 27.55 7.78
N ASN A 256 -0.67 27.65 6.71
CA ASN A 256 -1.86 26.80 6.54
C ASN A 256 -1.51 25.30 6.47
N ASP A 257 -0.40 24.96 5.82
CA ASP A 257 0.09 23.57 5.69
C ASP A 257 0.33 22.94 7.07
N VAL A 258 0.92 23.67 8.00
CA VAL A 258 1.13 23.22 9.40
C VAL A 258 -0.20 22.99 10.10
N ARG A 259 -1.15 23.95 10.01
CA ARG A 259 -2.47 23.81 10.65
C ARG A 259 -3.31 22.68 10.04
N MET A 260 -3.18 22.44 8.72
CA MET A 260 -3.79 21.28 8.05
C MET A 260 -3.26 19.95 8.61
N ASN A 261 -1.94 19.82 8.81
CA ASN A 261 -1.38 18.61 9.39
C ASN A 261 -1.83 18.40 10.84
N VAL A 262 -1.93 19.48 11.63
CA VAL A 262 -2.57 19.42 12.95
C VAL A 262 -4.00 18.90 12.83
N ALA A 263 -4.79 19.42 11.90
CA ALA A 263 -6.18 19.00 11.71
C ALA A 263 -6.29 17.50 11.32
N CYS A 264 -5.36 16.97 10.53
CA CYS A 264 -5.31 15.56 10.12
C CYS A 264 -4.79 14.64 11.22
N ASN A 265 -4.01 15.15 12.18
CA ASN A 265 -3.32 14.30 13.16
C ASN A 265 -4.30 13.64 14.13
N LYS A 266 -4.17 12.32 14.29
CA LYS A 266 -5.05 11.52 15.17
C LYS A 266 -4.97 11.91 16.65
N ASN A 267 -3.86 12.55 17.09
CA ASN A 267 -3.67 12.97 18.47
C ASN A 267 -4.22 14.39 18.76
N THR A 268 -4.78 15.04 17.74
CA THR A 268 -5.39 16.37 17.92
C THR A 268 -6.67 16.27 18.73
N ASP A 269 -6.73 16.97 19.86
CA ASP A 269 -7.88 16.94 20.75
C ASP A 269 -9.08 17.73 20.19
N ALA A 270 -10.27 17.44 20.75
CA ALA A 270 -11.53 18.05 20.34
C ALA A 270 -11.51 19.60 20.41
N LYS A 271 -10.83 20.16 21.42
CA LYS A 271 -10.76 21.62 21.61
C LYS A 271 -9.91 22.27 20.52
N THR A 272 -8.82 21.62 20.15
CA THR A 272 -7.93 22.09 19.08
C THR A 272 -8.60 21.99 17.71
N LEU A 273 -9.35 20.89 17.44
CA LEU A 273 -10.15 20.77 16.22
C LEU A 273 -11.26 21.84 16.15
N ASP A 274 -11.94 22.11 17.29
CA ASP A 274 -12.96 23.15 17.38
C ASP A 274 -12.39 24.52 17.10
N PHE A 275 -11.23 24.83 17.66
CA PHE A 275 -10.50 26.09 17.42
C PHE A 275 -10.17 26.27 15.93
N LEU A 276 -9.67 25.22 15.26
CA LEU A 276 -9.34 25.26 13.84
C LEU A 276 -10.57 25.45 12.93
N LEU A 277 -11.73 24.96 13.34
CA LEU A 277 -13.00 25.17 12.61
C LEU A 277 -13.46 26.63 12.61
N GLU A 278 -13.08 27.44 13.61
CA GLU A 278 -13.45 28.85 13.68
C GLU A 278 -12.85 29.69 12.55
N GLU A 279 -11.75 29.23 11.94
CA GLU A 279 -11.12 29.89 10.80
C GLU A 279 -11.97 29.88 9.53
N LYS A 280 -12.94 28.97 9.42
CA LYS A 280 -13.80 28.73 8.25
C LYS A 280 -13.01 28.46 6.96
N ASP A 281 -11.76 28.00 7.10
CA ASP A 281 -10.94 27.59 5.98
C ASP A 281 -11.40 26.22 5.47
N PHE A 282 -11.65 26.15 4.16
CA PHE A 282 -12.14 24.93 3.51
C PHE A 282 -11.14 23.76 3.59
N LEU A 283 -9.85 24.03 3.43
CA LEU A 283 -8.81 22.98 3.44
C LEU A 283 -8.66 22.39 4.84
N ILE A 284 -8.70 23.27 5.87
CA ILE A 284 -8.67 22.85 7.28
C ILE A 284 -9.93 22.06 7.63
N ALA A 285 -11.10 22.53 7.24
CA ALA A 285 -12.35 21.83 7.50
C ALA A 285 -12.37 20.44 6.81
N SER A 286 -11.84 20.35 5.57
CA SER A 286 -11.68 19.07 4.87
C SER A 286 -10.67 18.14 5.56
N ALA A 287 -9.60 18.68 6.13
CA ALA A 287 -8.63 17.93 6.91
C ALA A 287 -9.26 17.38 8.21
N ILE A 288 -10.03 18.20 8.93
CA ILE A 288 -10.78 17.80 10.13
C ILE A 288 -11.80 16.70 9.79
N ALA A 289 -12.50 16.82 8.66
CA ALA A 289 -13.46 15.79 8.21
C ALA A 289 -12.82 14.41 7.97
N ARG A 290 -11.53 14.37 7.64
CA ARG A 290 -10.73 13.13 7.47
C ARG A 290 -10.10 12.63 8.77
N ASN A 291 -10.10 13.43 9.82
CA ASN A 291 -9.47 13.02 11.07
C ASN A 291 -10.14 11.73 11.61
N PRO A 292 -9.36 10.67 11.93
CA PRO A 292 -9.92 9.42 12.42
C PRO A 292 -10.57 9.55 13.80
N ASN A 293 -10.19 10.56 14.57
CA ASN A 293 -10.71 10.84 15.92
C ASN A 293 -11.65 12.05 15.94
N LEU A 294 -12.28 12.39 14.81
CA LEU A 294 -13.24 13.48 14.71
C LEU A 294 -14.37 13.36 15.73
N PRO A 295 -14.52 14.30 16.68
CA PRO A 295 -15.62 14.26 17.64
C PRO A 295 -16.97 14.47 16.96
N ILE A 296 -17.97 13.64 17.33
CA ILE A 296 -19.33 13.74 16.78
C ILE A 296 -19.93 15.12 17.00
N ASP A 297 -19.64 15.75 18.13
CA ASP A 297 -20.17 17.06 18.49
C ASP A 297 -19.70 18.20 17.56
N LEU A 298 -18.64 17.98 16.77
CA LEU A 298 -18.16 18.94 15.78
C LEU A 298 -18.85 18.82 14.42
N LEU A 299 -19.58 17.73 14.16
CA LEU A 299 -20.27 17.52 12.90
C LEU A 299 -21.23 18.66 12.52
N PRO A 300 -22.09 19.19 13.44
CA PRO A 300 -22.96 20.31 13.09
C PRO A 300 -22.21 21.58 12.66
N LYS A 301 -21.01 21.81 13.20
CA LYS A 301 -20.15 22.95 12.81
C LYS A 301 -19.52 22.71 11.44
N LEU A 302 -19.01 21.49 11.19
CA LEU A 302 -18.44 21.11 9.90
C LEU A 302 -19.43 21.24 8.76
N PHE A 303 -20.67 20.78 8.93
CA PHE A 303 -21.73 20.90 7.92
C PHE A 303 -22.15 22.35 7.62
N LYS A 304 -21.85 23.30 8.54
CA LYS A 304 -22.07 24.75 8.29
C LYS A 304 -21.04 25.38 7.37
N VAL A 305 -19.89 24.73 7.16
CA VAL A 305 -18.86 25.21 6.21
C VAL A 305 -19.35 25.09 4.76
N ASN A 306 -20.44 24.35 4.53
CA ASN A 306 -21.24 24.29 3.29
C ASN A 306 -20.44 24.03 2.01
N VAL A 307 -19.65 22.96 1.99
CA VAL A 307 -18.95 22.53 0.80
C VAL A 307 -19.26 21.05 0.54
N ARG A 308 -19.84 20.74 -0.62
CA ARG A 308 -20.23 19.37 -1.04
C ARG A 308 -19.10 18.34 -0.82
N LEU A 309 -17.85 18.74 -0.99
CA LEU A 309 -16.69 17.87 -0.80
C LEU A 309 -16.49 17.49 0.68
N ILE A 310 -16.79 18.38 1.61
CA ILE A 310 -16.70 18.08 3.05
C ILE A 310 -17.77 17.07 3.44
N ASP A 311 -18.99 17.25 2.96
CA ASP A 311 -20.11 16.33 3.22
C ASP A 311 -19.74 14.91 2.79
N SER A 312 -19.27 14.72 1.54
CA SER A 312 -18.84 13.40 1.04
C SER A 312 -17.68 12.81 1.88
N THR A 313 -16.74 13.65 2.31
CA THR A 313 -15.60 13.22 3.14
C THR A 313 -16.07 12.73 4.52
N ILE A 314 -16.99 13.44 5.16
CA ILE A 314 -17.55 13.06 6.47
C ILE A 314 -18.31 11.73 6.35
N PHE A 315 -19.18 11.59 5.33
CA PHE A 315 -19.97 10.38 5.14
C PHE A 315 -19.13 9.16 4.76
N ASN A 316 -17.96 9.36 4.18
CA ASN A 316 -17.02 8.28 3.84
C ASN A 316 -15.97 8.03 4.93
N ASN A 317 -15.89 8.83 5.98
CA ASN A 317 -15.00 8.59 7.12
C ASN A 317 -15.54 7.43 7.97
N SER A 318 -14.97 6.24 7.79
CA SER A 318 -15.41 4.99 8.44
C SER A 318 -15.32 5.03 9.98
N GLN A 319 -14.53 5.94 10.54
CA GLN A 319 -14.37 6.09 12.00
C GLN A 319 -15.56 6.81 12.65
N ILE A 320 -16.34 7.57 11.89
CA ILE A 320 -17.54 8.21 12.40
C ILE A 320 -18.67 7.18 12.43
N PRO A 321 -19.27 6.85 13.60
CA PRO A 321 -20.34 5.88 13.65
C PRO A 321 -21.65 6.44 13.05
N ASP A 322 -22.45 5.58 12.43
CA ASP A 322 -23.75 5.96 11.83
C ASP A 322 -24.69 6.68 12.78
N LYS A 323 -24.63 6.32 14.08
CA LYS A 323 -25.41 7.00 15.15
C LYS A 323 -25.10 8.49 15.27
N GLY A 324 -23.91 8.94 14.86
CA GLY A 324 -23.54 10.36 14.86
C GLY A 324 -24.00 11.09 13.60
N LEU A 325 -24.12 10.39 12.47
CA LEU A 325 -24.50 10.96 11.18
C LEU A 325 -26.02 11.02 10.97
N LEU A 326 -26.76 10.00 11.40
CA LEU A 326 -28.21 9.92 11.22
C LEU A 326 -28.99 11.10 11.81
N PRO A 327 -28.65 11.64 13.01
CA PRO A 327 -29.29 12.84 13.53
C PRO A 327 -29.12 14.07 12.62
N VAL A 328 -27.93 14.28 12.08
CA VAL A 328 -27.64 15.39 11.16
C VAL A 328 -28.42 15.26 9.86
N ILE A 329 -28.50 14.03 9.31
CA ILE A 329 -29.32 13.74 8.12
C ILE A 329 -30.79 14.09 8.40
N LYS A 330 -31.32 13.72 9.58
CA LYS A 330 -32.70 14.03 9.97
C LYS A 330 -32.96 15.51 10.15
N GLU A 331 -32.01 16.25 10.72
CA GLU A 331 -32.11 17.71 10.89
C GLU A 331 -32.16 18.45 9.53
N ARG A 332 -31.48 17.91 8.53
CA ARG A 332 -31.40 18.48 7.16
C ARG A 332 -32.19 17.66 6.13
N TRP A 333 -33.23 16.94 6.57
CA TRP A 333 -33.99 16.02 5.71
C TRP A 333 -34.61 16.72 4.50
N ASP A 334 -35.03 17.97 4.65
CA ASP A 334 -35.66 18.78 3.59
C ASP A 334 -34.65 19.48 2.66
N ASP A 335 -33.35 19.43 3.00
CA ASP A 335 -32.28 19.97 2.16
C ASP A 335 -31.94 18.96 1.04
N ILE A 336 -32.71 19.03 -0.06
CA ILE A 336 -32.64 18.05 -1.14
C ILE A 336 -31.26 17.93 -1.76
N ASP A 337 -30.52 19.04 -1.90
CA ASP A 337 -29.16 19.03 -2.47
C ASP A 337 -28.18 18.28 -1.56
N PHE A 338 -28.26 18.51 -0.26
CA PHE A 338 -27.47 17.83 0.75
C PHE A 338 -27.77 16.32 0.75
N ILE A 339 -29.04 15.95 0.85
CA ILE A 339 -29.48 14.56 0.89
C ILE A 339 -29.16 13.82 -0.42
N TYR A 340 -29.30 14.48 -1.58
CA TYR A 340 -28.93 13.93 -2.87
C TYR A 340 -27.43 13.57 -2.92
N ASN A 341 -26.55 14.49 -2.50
CA ASN A 341 -25.10 14.24 -2.47
C ASN A 341 -24.74 13.07 -1.53
N ILE A 342 -25.39 12.97 -0.38
CA ILE A 342 -25.20 11.84 0.52
C ILE A 342 -25.61 10.53 -0.14
N ALA A 343 -26.79 10.50 -0.79
CA ALA A 343 -27.29 9.33 -1.48
C ALA A 343 -26.35 8.87 -2.62
N GLU A 344 -25.71 9.82 -3.31
CA GLU A 344 -24.80 9.56 -4.42
C GLU A 344 -23.46 8.97 -3.97
N TYR A 345 -22.86 9.56 -2.93
CA TYR A 345 -21.47 9.25 -2.55
C TYR A 345 -21.33 8.36 -1.30
N SER A 346 -22.40 8.07 -0.57
CA SER A 346 -22.31 7.24 0.63
C SER A 346 -21.98 5.78 0.32
N ASN A 347 -21.07 5.23 1.10
CA ASN A 347 -20.77 3.79 1.13
C ASN A 347 -21.43 3.07 2.32
N ARG A 348 -22.32 3.75 3.09
CA ARG A 348 -22.90 3.28 4.34
C ARG A 348 -24.30 2.69 4.15
N ALA A 349 -24.40 1.39 4.40
CA ALA A 349 -25.66 0.64 4.26
C ALA A 349 -26.81 1.24 5.08
N ALA A 350 -26.56 1.64 6.33
CA ALA A 350 -27.59 2.18 7.21
C ALA A 350 -28.14 3.53 6.71
N ILE A 351 -27.27 4.41 6.19
CA ILE A 351 -27.65 5.71 5.62
C ILE A 351 -28.46 5.50 4.35
N LEU A 352 -28.00 4.66 3.42
CA LEU A 352 -28.69 4.35 2.19
C LEU A 352 -30.07 3.72 2.46
N THR A 353 -30.18 2.86 3.49
CA THR A 353 -31.45 2.28 3.95
C THR A 353 -32.42 3.36 4.46
N ALA A 354 -31.92 4.35 5.19
CA ALA A 354 -32.76 5.46 5.65
C ALA A 354 -33.22 6.33 4.48
N LEU A 355 -32.32 6.68 3.57
CA LEU A 355 -32.60 7.54 2.41
C LEU A 355 -33.47 6.87 1.33
N ALA A 356 -33.52 5.55 1.31
CA ALA A 356 -34.44 4.79 0.43
C ALA A 356 -35.94 5.11 0.67
N LYS A 357 -36.26 5.68 1.85
CA LYS A 357 -37.63 6.06 2.26
C LYS A 357 -37.89 7.56 2.14
N HIS A 358 -36.99 8.31 1.51
CA HIS A 358 -37.13 9.75 1.35
C HIS A 358 -38.28 10.11 0.42
N GLU A 359 -38.99 11.22 0.70
CA GLU A 359 -40.14 11.67 -0.08
C GLU A 359 -39.77 12.04 -1.52
N SER A 360 -38.59 12.63 -1.70
CA SER A 360 -38.10 13.02 -3.03
C SER A 360 -37.76 11.82 -3.90
N GLN A 361 -38.44 11.71 -5.03
CA GLN A 361 -38.17 10.72 -6.08
C GLN A 361 -36.72 10.76 -6.55
N SER A 362 -36.12 11.96 -6.70
CA SER A 362 -34.74 12.11 -7.17
C SER A 362 -33.75 11.46 -6.21
N VAL A 363 -33.94 11.62 -4.90
CA VAL A 363 -33.14 10.98 -3.86
C VAL A 363 -33.26 9.45 -3.95
N ARG A 364 -34.48 8.91 -4.03
CA ARG A 364 -34.67 7.46 -4.13
C ARG A 364 -34.07 6.88 -5.42
N CYS A 365 -34.13 7.61 -6.54
CA CYS A 365 -33.46 7.21 -7.80
C CYS A 365 -31.94 7.07 -7.58
N VAL A 366 -31.30 8.04 -6.90
CA VAL A 366 -29.86 8.00 -6.63
C VAL A 366 -29.52 6.86 -5.67
N VAL A 367 -30.29 6.68 -4.61
CA VAL A 367 -30.12 5.52 -3.70
C VAL A 367 -30.21 4.21 -4.47
N SER A 368 -31.21 4.04 -5.35
CA SER A 368 -31.36 2.81 -6.14
C SER A 368 -30.19 2.57 -7.12
N ASN A 369 -29.52 3.64 -7.57
CA ASN A 369 -28.36 3.56 -8.46
C ASN A 369 -27.03 3.39 -7.71
N ASN A 370 -26.96 3.68 -6.41
CA ASN A 370 -25.73 3.57 -5.64
C ASN A 370 -25.32 2.09 -5.47
N SER A 371 -24.08 1.76 -5.88
CA SER A 371 -23.54 0.40 -5.83
C SER A 371 -23.48 -0.20 -4.43
N ASN A 372 -23.43 0.65 -3.39
CA ASN A 372 -23.36 0.24 -1.99
C ASN A 372 -24.74 0.05 -1.34
N THR A 373 -25.82 0.34 -2.03
CA THR A 373 -27.18 0.11 -1.51
C THR A 373 -27.41 -1.37 -1.25
N PRO A 374 -27.82 -1.77 -0.04
CA PRO A 374 -28.02 -3.18 0.30
C PRO A 374 -29.00 -3.89 -0.66
N THR A 375 -28.73 -5.15 -0.97
CA THR A 375 -29.62 -5.96 -1.86
C THR A 375 -31.03 -6.06 -1.33
N ALA A 376 -31.21 -6.15 -0.01
CA ALA A 376 -32.51 -6.15 0.63
C ALA A 376 -33.29 -4.83 0.36
N VAL A 377 -32.61 -3.69 0.47
CA VAL A 377 -33.20 -2.37 0.18
C VAL A 377 -33.59 -2.24 -1.30
N LEU A 378 -32.72 -2.67 -2.22
CA LEU A 378 -33.03 -2.70 -3.66
C LEU A 378 -34.24 -3.60 -3.95
N THR A 379 -34.40 -4.69 -3.22
CA THR A 379 -35.56 -5.60 -3.34
C THR A 379 -36.86 -4.90 -2.91
N GLU A 380 -36.84 -4.12 -1.84
CA GLU A 380 -37.98 -3.30 -1.43
C GLU A 380 -38.29 -2.21 -2.47
N MET A 381 -37.26 -1.54 -3.04
CA MET A 381 -37.37 -0.49 -4.01
C MET A 381 -37.91 -0.96 -5.37
N LYS A 382 -37.95 -2.26 -5.63
CA LYS A 382 -38.69 -2.83 -6.80
C LYS A 382 -40.19 -2.53 -6.76
N ASN A 383 -40.74 -2.21 -5.60
CA ASN A 383 -42.14 -1.87 -5.38
C ASN A 383 -42.37 -0.36 -5.17
N ASP A 384 -41.38 0.48 -5.46
CA ASP A 384 -41.49 1.94 -5.31
C ASP A 384 -42.65 2.50 -6.16
N VAL A 385 -43.25 3.59 -5.70
CA VAL A 385 -44.35 4.28 -6.44
C VAL A 385 -43.86 4.86 -7.77
N CYS A 386 -42.55 5.14 -7.89
CA CYS A 386 -41.96 5.72 -9.09
C CYS A 386 -41.39 4.66 -10.04
N ASP A 387 -41.79 4.69 -11.30
CA ASP A 387 -41.35 3.76 -12.34
C ASP A 387 -39.84 3.78 -12.54
N THR A 388 -39.21 4.95 -12.48
CA THR A 388 -37.76 5.11 -12.65
C THR A 388 -37.01 4.43 -11.54
N VAL A 389 -37.47 4.57 -10.29
CA VAL A 389 -36.84 3.91 -9.12
C VAL A 389 -36.93 2.38 -9.26
N ARG A 390 -38.14 1.86 -9.62
CA ARG A 390 -38.36 0.43 -9.87
C ARG A 390 -37.43 -0.10 -10.96
N TYR A 391 -37.32 0.62 -12.07
CA TYR A 391 -36.46 0.24 -13.19
C TYR A 391 -34.98 0.15 -12.77
N ILE A 392 -34.44 1.18 -12.07
CA ILE A 392 -33.07 1.23 -11.65
C ILE A 392 -32.79 0.10 -10.64
N ALA A 393 -33.66 -0.10 -9.65
CA ALA A 393 -33.50 -1.15 -8.64
C ALA A 393 -33.45 -2.55 -9.26
N ASN A 394 -34.33 -2.84 -10.23
CA ASN A 394 -34.32 -4.11 -10.97
C ASN A 394 -33.03 -4.31 -11.74
N ARG A 395 -32.57 -3.30 -12.49
CA ARG A 395 -31.32 -3.33 -13.24
C ARG A 395 -30.10 -3.58 -12.35
N GLN A 396 -30.03 -2.95 -11.18
CA GLN A 396 -28.95 -3.15 -10.23
C GLN A 396 -28.92 -4.57 -9.67
N LEU A 397 -30.08 -5.14 -9.36
CA LEU A 397 -30.20 -6.53 -8.88
C LEU A 397 -29.77 -7.54 -9.96
N GLU A 398 -30.18 -7.32 -11.22
CA GLU A 398 -29.76 -8.15 -12.35
C GLU A 398 -28.23 -8.11 -12.56
N ASN A 399 -27.63 -6.91 -12.52
CA ASN A 399 -26.20 -6.74 -12.66
C ASN A 399 -25.41 -7.48 -11.55
N ARG A 400 -25.90 -7.45 -10.31
CA ARG A 400 -25.30 -8.20 -9.20
C ARG A 400 -25.39 -9.70 -9.40
N ALA A 401 -26.55 -10.21 -9.79
CA ALA A 401 -26.74 -11.64 -10.08
C ALA A 401 -25.80 -12.14 -11.22
N ILE A 402 -25.61 -11.31 -12.27
CA ILE A 402 -24.65 -11.63 -13.34
C ILE A 402 -23.22 -11.68 -12.83
N LYS A 403 -22.83 -10.71 -11.96
CA LYS A 403 -21.48 -10.67 -11.39
C LYS A 403 -21.20 -11.87 -10.50
N GLU A 404 -22.15 -12.25 -9.64
CA GLU A 404 -22.06 -13.42 -8.77
C GLU A 404 -21.89 -14.73 -9.57
N ARG A 405 -22.66 -14.89 -10.65
CA ARG A 405 -22.55 -16.06 -11.56
C ARG A 405 -21.18 -16.14 -12.23
N LYS A 406 -20.61 -14.97 -12.66
CA LYS A 406 -19.28 -14.92 -13.28
C LYS A 406 -18.17 -15.25 -12.27
N THR A 407 -18.31 -14.83 -11.01
CA THR A 407 -17.35 -15.16 -9.95
C THR A 407 -17.41 -16.65 -9.62
N ALA A 408 -18.60 -17.20 -9.41
CA ALA A 408 -18.79 -18.64 -9.16
C ALA A 408 -18.34 -19.55 -10.33
N ALA A 409 -18.36 -19.03 -11.57
CA ALA A 409 -17.83 -19.75 -12.73
C ALA A 409 -16.30 -19.72 -12.86
N LYS A 410 -15.63 -18.76 -12.20
CA LYS A 410 -14.16 -18.68 -12.15
C LYS A 410 -13.55 -19.49 -11.01
N GLU A 411 -14.35 -19.81 -9.98
CA GLU A 411 -13.94 -20.61 -8.83
C GLU A 411 -14.19 -22.12 -9.01
N ARG A 412 -14.83 -22.49 -10.12
CA ARG A 412 -15.01 -23.89 -10.55
C ARG A 412 -14.00 -24.26 -11.65
#